data_60225156b7e7261f75f2b9ce618d7941
#
_entry.id   60225156b7e7261f75f2b9ce618d7941
#
_cell.length_a   1.000
_cell.length_b   1.000
_cell.length_c   1.000
_cell.angle_alpha   90.00
_cell.angle_beta   90.00
_cell.angle_gamma   90.00
#
_symmetry.space_group_name_H-M   'P 1'
#
loop_
_entity.id
_entity.type
_entity.pdbx_description
1 polymer ?
#
loop_
_entity_poly.entity_id
_entity_poly.type
_entity_poly.pdbx_seq_one_letter_code
_entity_poly.pdbx_strand_id
1 'polypeptide(L)'
;MSSQLSLIELPDSQKNRATSFEKKAALQGIRDEFKGTASRSQAARLLHALSQYSITTFEAMRYLDVYHRPARILQLRKQGHKIITHWQTVITEAGERHRVGLYVLESRAGHHGGQ
;
A
#
# COMPACT_ATOMS: atom_id res chain seq x y z
N MET A 1 -12.39 23.22 18.44
CA MET A 1 -12.28 22.67 18.12
C MET A 1 -11.71 22.35 17.47
N SER A 2 -11.26 22.21 17.37
CA SER A 2 -10.71 21.85 16.82
C SER A 2 -10.40 20.89 16.46
N SER A 3 -10.53 20.48 17.03
CA SER A 3 -10.30 19.28 16.76
C SER A 3 -10.58 18.98 15.61
N GLN A 4 -10.89 19.56 15.20
CA GLN A 4 -11.19 19.32 14.23
C GLN A 4 -10.47 19.83 13.30
N LEU A 5 -9.24 19.76 13.33
CA LEU A 5 -8.56 19.81 12.25
C LEU A 5 -9.23 19.08 11.32
N SER A 6 -9.65 19.55 10.28
CA SER A 6 -10.27 18.80 9.27
C SER A 6 -9.19 18.05 8.56
N LEU A 7 -9.58 16.99 7.85
CA LEU A 7 -8.63 16.22 7.09
C LEU A 7 -7.93 17.06 6.03
N ILE A 8 -8.58 18.10 5.56
CA ILE A 8 -8.01 18.96 4.55
C ILE A 8 -6.74 19.63 5.04
N GLU A 9 -6.64 19.86 6.32
CA GLU A 9 -5.48 20.55 6.89
C GLU A 9 -4.38 19.62 7.31
N LEU A 10 -4.58 18.31 7.17
CA LEU A 10 -3.57 17.35 7.55
C LEU A 10 -2.59 17.10 6.42
N PRO A 11 -1.34 16.75 6.76
CA PRO A 11 -0.41 16.31 5.72
C PRO A 11 -0.97 15.11 5.00
N ASP A 12 -0.55 14.90 3.77
CA ASP A 12 -1.03 13.77 2.99
C ASP A 12 -0.83 12.45 3.71
N SER A 13 0.29 12.31 4.41
CA SER A 13 0.57 11.07 5.12
C SER A 13 -0.50 10.77 6.17
N GLN A 14 -1.07 11.80 6.78
CA GLN A 14 -2.09 11.58 7.78
C GLN A 14 -3.47 11.44 7.16
N LYS A 15 -3.69 12.06 6.00
CA LYS A 15 -4.95 11.87 5.31
C LYS A 15 -5.12 10.45 4.84
N ASN A 16 -4.01 9.76 4.56
CA ASN A 16 -4.08 8.40 4.09
C ASN A 16 -4.13 7.39 5.21
N ARG A 17 -4.19 7.86 6.44
CA ARG A 17 -4.24 6.98 7.58
C ARG A 17 -5.47 6.08 7.54
N ALA A 18 -6.60 6.63 7.10
CA ALA A 18 -7.82 5.87 6.95
C ALA A 18 -8.03 5.60 5.48
N THR A 19 -8.22 4.35 5.14
CA THR A 19 -8.45 3.97 3.76
C THR A 19 -9.85 4.41 3.34
N SER A 20 -9.94 5.08 2.21
CA SER A 20 -11.24 5.50 1.71
C SER A 20 -12.08 4.28 1.34
N PHE A 21 -13.39 4.48 1.31
CA PHE A 21 -14.30 3.41 0.94
C PHE A 21 -13.99 2.89 -0.47
N GLU A 22 -13.74 3.80 -1.40
CA GLU A 22 -13.47 3.40 -2.78
C GLU A 22 -12.17 2.62 -2.89
N LYS A 23 -11.14 3.07 -2.19
CA LYS A 23 -9.86 2.38 -2.22
C LYS A 23 -9.98 1.01 -1.58
N LYS A 24 -10.68 0.93 -0.46
CA LYS A 24 -10.89 -0.35 0.23
C LYS A 24 -11.58 -1.34 -0.69
N ALA A 25 -12.63 -0.91 -1.36
CA ALA A 25 -13.37 -1.77 -2.27
C ALA A 25 -12.48 -2.22 -3.43
N ALA A 26 -11.67 -1.30 -3.96
CA ALA A 26 -10.76 -1.64 -5.05
C ALA A 26 -9.73 -2.66 -4.62
N LEU A 27 -9.16 -2.50 -3.43
CA LEU A 27 -8.17 -3.44 -2.93
C LEU A 27 -8.76 -4.81 -2.68
N GLN A 28 -9.97 -4.85 -2.14
CA GLN A 28 -10.64 -6.12 -1.91
C GLN A 28 -10.99 -6.82 -3.22
N GLY A 29 -11.31 -6.05 -4.26
CA GLY A 29 -11.54 -6.59 -5.58
C GLY A 29 -10.28 -7.21 -6.17
N ILE A 30 -9.14 -6.55 -5.98
CA ILE A 30 -7.86 -7.09 -6.43
C ILE A 30 -7.53 -8.37 -5.67
N ARG A 31 -7.79 -8.37 -4.37
CA ARG A 31 -7.56 -9.57 -3.55
C ARG A 31 -8.36 -10.75 -4.12
N ASP A 32 -9.59 -10.50 -4.50
CA ASP A 32 -10.45 -11.57 -5.00
C ASP A 32 -10.09 -12.00 -6.41
N GLU A 33 -9.52 -11.11 -7.18
CA GLU A 33 -9.09 -11.42 -8.54
C GLU A 33 -7.81 -12.27 -8.55
N PHE A 34 -6.89 -11.98 -7.64
CA PHE A 34 -5.61 -12.70 -7.57
C PHE A 34 -5.57 -13.56 -6.31
N LYS A 35 -6.43 -14.54 -6.24
CA LYS A 35 -6.56 -15.34 -5.03
C LYS A 35 -5.38 -16.26 -4.81
N GLY A 36 -5.25 -16.71 -3.58
CA GLY A 36 -4.25 -17.70 -3.23
C GLY A 36 -3.27 -17.19 -2.19
N THR A 37 -2.60 -18.14 -1.55
CA THR A 37 -1.63 -17.82 -0.49
C THR A 37 -0.19 -17.97 -0.98
N ALA A 38 0.01 -18.44 -2.20
CA ALA A 38 1.35 -18.58 -2.73
C ALA A 38 2.01 -17.22 -2.84
N SER A 39 3.33 -17.20 -2.70
CA SER A 39 4.06 -15.94 -2.77
C SER A 39 3.85 -15.23 -4.10
N ARG A 40 3.72 -16.00 -5.18
CA ARG A 40 3.47 -15.44 -6.50
C ARG A 40 2.13 -14.73 -6.56
N SER A 41 1.10 -15.33 -5.96
CA SER A 41 -0.23 -14.72 -5.94
C SER A 41 -0.23 -13.46 -5.11
N GLN A 42 0.44 -13.49 -3.96
CA GLN A 42 0.52 -12.31 -3.10
C GLN A 42 1.29 -11.18 -3.78
N ALA A 43 2.39 -11.52 -4.46
CA ALA A 43 3.17 -10.52 -5.17
C ALA A 43 2.35 -9.91 -6.31
N ALA A 44 1.58 -10.72 -7.03
CA ALA A 44 0.75 -10.22 -8.12
C ALA A 44 -0.31 -9.26 -7.60
N ARG A 45 -0.97 -9.60 -6.47
CA ARG A 45 -1.96 -8.71 -5.87
C ARG A 45 -1.33 -7.37 -5.53
N LEU A 46 -0.17 -7.45 -4.88
CA LEU A 46 0.49 -6.24 -4.40
C LEU A 46 0.92 -5.37 -5.58
N LEU A 47 1.50 -5.98 -6.60
CA LEU A 47 1.94 -5.21 -7.77
C LEU A 47 0.76 -4.55 -8.48
N HIS A 48 -0.33 -5.30 -8.64
CA HIS A 48 -1.50 -4.75 -9.31
C HIS A 48 -2.06 -3.55 -8.51
N ALA A 49 -2.12 -3.69 -7.19
CA ALA A 49 -2.61 -2.61 -6.35
C ALA A 49 -1.68 -1.40 -6.42
N LEU A 50 -0.36 -1.64 -6.42
CA LEU A 50 0.62 -0.57 -6.48
C LEU A 50 0.59 0.16 -7.82
N SER A 51 0.10 -0.48 -8.87
CA SER A 51 -0.03 0.20 -10.15
C SER A 51 -1.14 1.24 -10.14
N GLN A 52 -2.01 1.20 -9.14
CA GLN A 52 -3.15 2.11 -9.05
C GLN A 52 -3.08 3.03 -7.84
N TYR A 53 -2.46 2.59 -6.77
CA TYR A 53 -2.43 3.33 -5.51
C TYR A 53 -1.09 3.20 -4.83
N SER A 54 -0.80 4.17 -3.97
CA SER A 54 0.22 3.96 -2.94
C SER A 54 -0.43 3.11 -1.85
N ILE A 55 0.30 2.13 -1.33
CA ILE A 55 -0.28 1.14 -0.42
C ILE A 55 0.50 1.15 0.89
N THR A 56 -0.19 1.31 2.00
CA THR A 56 0.46 1.22 3.31
C THR A 56 0.66 -0.24 3.69
N THR A 57 1.57 -0.47 4.63
CA THR A 57 1.79 -1.82 5.14
C THR A 57 0.50 -2.39 5.73
N PHE A 58 -0.28 -1.52 6.37
CA PHE A 58 -1.55 -1.92 6.97
C PHE A 58 -2.55 -2.35 5.89
N GLU A 59 -2.65 -1.56 4.82
CA GLU A 59 -3.59 -1.88 3.74
C GLU A 59 -3.21 -3.17 3.03
N ALA A 60 -1.92 -3.39 2.83
CA ALA A 60 -1.47 -4.61 2.17
C ALA A 60 -1.88 -5.85 2.98
N MET A 61 -1.73 -5.77 4.28
CA MET A 61 -2.08 -6.90 5.12
C MET A 61 -3.59 -7.06 5.23
N ARG A 62 -4.29 -5.97 5.49
CA ARG A 62 -5.71 -6.06 5.82
C ARG A 62 -6.60 -6.26 4.61
N TYR A 63 -6.33 -5.53 3.55
CA TYR A 63 -7.23 -5.54 2.41
C TYR A 63 -6.75 -6.38 1.24
N LEU A 64 -5.44 -6.58 1.12
CA LEU A 64 -4.88 -7.39 0.05
C LEU A 64 -4.48 -8.78 0.51
N ASP A 65 -4.53 -9.01 1.82
CA ASP A 65 -4.18 -10.32 2.39
C ASP A 65 -2.75 -10.71 2.04
N VAL A 66 -1.84 -9.75 2.14
CA VAL A 66 -0.41 -10.00 1.89
C VAL A 66 0.28 -10.07 3.24
N TYR A 67 0.73 -11.26 3.62
CA TYR A 67 1.25 -11.48 4.95
C TYR A 67 2.73 -11.15 5.11
N HIS A 68 3.55 -11.53 4.16
CA HIS A 68 4.99 -11.31 4.29
C HIS A 68 5.40 -10.16 3.38
N ARG A 69 4.96 -8.97 3.73
CA ARG A 69 5.15 -7.80 2.88
C ARG A 69 6.60 -7.54 2.51
N PRO A 70 7.55 -7.56 3.47
CA PRO A 70 8.93 -7.28 3.08
C PRO A 70 9.45 -8.28 2.06
N ALA A 71 9.07 -9.54 2.20
CA ALA A 71 9.50 -10.57 1.26
C ALA A 71 8.87 -10.35 -0.11
N ARG A 72 7.59 -9.97 -0.13
CA ARG A 72 6.92 -9.72 -1.41
C ARG A 72 7.47 -8.46 -2.09
N ILE A 73 7.77 -7.42 -1.33
CA ILE A 73 8.38 -6.22 -1.89
C ILE A 73 9.77 -6.54 -2.44
N LEU A 74 10.57 -7.32 -1.70
CA LEU A 74 11.88 -7.71 -2.18
C LEU A 74 11.77 -8.54 -3.47
N GLN A 75 10.80 -9.45 -3.51
CA GLN A 75 10.55 -10.28 -4.68
C GLN A 75 10.26 -9.40 -5.91
N LEU A 76 9.39 -8.40 -5.74
CA LEU A 76 9.04 -7.52 -6.84
C LEU A 76 10.22 -6.65 -7.26
N ARG A 77 11.01 -6.17 -6.29
CA ARG A 77 12.19 -5.38 -6.61
C ARG A 77 13.21 -6.22 -7.39
N LYS A 78 13.36 -7.48 -7.05
CA LYS A 78 14.28 -8.34 -7.77
C LYS A 78 13.82 -8.61 -9.20
N GLN A 79 12.52 -8.47 -9.43
CA GLN A 79 11.97 -8.61 -10.77
C GLN A 79 12.09 -7.31 -11.57
N GLY A 80 12.66 -6.27 -10.98
CA GLY A 80 12.92 -5.03 -11.67
C GLY A 80 11.93 -3.91 -11.42
N HIS A 81 10.94 -4.14 -10.58
CA HIS A 81 9.97 -3.10 -10.25
C HIS A 81 10.57 -2.15 -9.24
N LYS A 82 10.48 -0.87 -9.49
CA LYS A 82 11.06 0.11 -8.59
C LYS A 82 10.01 0.55 -7.59
N ILE A 83 10.12 0.03 -6.38
CA ILE A 83 9.17 0.31 -5.30
C ILE A 83 9.91 1.05 -4.20
N ILE A 84 9.42 2.23 -3.85
CA ILE A 84 10.00 3.05 -2.79
C ILE A 84 9.15 2.89 -1.55
N THR A 85 9.80 2.82 -0.39
CA THR A 85 9.10 2.80 0.89
C THR A 85 9.28 4.16 1.54
N HIS A 86 8.18 4.83 1.81
CA HIS A 86 8.19 6.08 2.56
C HIS A 86 7.67 5.78 3.95
N TRP A 87 8.41 6.17 4.97
CA TRP A 87 7.98 5.91 6.34
C TRP A 87 7.15 7.07 6.85
N GLN A 88 6.03 6.75 7.46
CA GLN A 88 5.11 7.74 8.00
C GLN A 88 4.83 7.42 9.45
N THR A 89 4.54 8.44 10.23
CA THR A 89 4.08 8.25 11.59
C THR A 89 2.57 8.50 11.58
N VAL A 90 1.81 7.52 12.06
CA VAL A 90 0.37 7.66 12.17
C VAL A 90 0.00 7.56 13.64
N ILE A 91 -1.13 8.15 13.99
CA ILE A 91 -1.64 8.10 15.36
C ILE A 91 -2.89 7.26 15.34
N THR A 92 -2.90 6.20 16.15
CA THR A 92 -4.04 5.29 16.20
C THR A 92 -5.16 5.90 17.01
N GLU A 93 -6.30 5.23 17.02
CA GLU A 93 -7.44 5.66 17.82
C GLU A 93 -7.11 5.66 19.29
N ALA A 94 -6.17 4.84 19.71
CA ALA A 94 -5.76 4.82 21.11
C ALA A 94 -4.77 5.93 21.43
N GLY A 95 -4.43 6.77 20.48
CA GLY A 95 -3.48 7.85 20.69
C GLY A 95 -2.04 7.44 20.59
N GLU A 96 -1.77 6.23 20.12
CA GLU A 96 -0.42 5.71 20.01
C GLU A 96 0.20 6.09 18.68
N ARG A 97 1.50 6.32 18.68
CA ARG A 97 2.24 6.62 17.47
C ARG A 97 2.83 5.35 16.90
N HIS A 98 2.65 5.14 15.61
CA HIS A 98 3.23 4.00 14.92
C HIS A 98 3.87 4.46 13.62
N ARG A 99 4.99 3.85 13.30
CA ARG A 99 5.60 4.05 11.99
C ARG A 99 4.99 3.05 11.03
N VAL A 100 4.57 3.55 9.89
CA VAL A 100 3.92 2.75 8.88
C VAL A 100 4.63 3.01 7.56
N GLY A 101 4.92 1.97 6.82
CA GLY A 101 5.50 2.12 5.50
C GLY A 101 4.44 2.40 4.47
N LEU A 102 4.75 3.30 3.54
CA LEU A 102 3.91 3.55 2.39
C LEU A 102 4.71 3.14 1.16
N TYR A 103 4.23 2.15 0.45
CA TYR A 103 4.89 1.67 -0.75
C TYR A 103 4.37 2.40 -1.97
N VAL A 104 5.28 2.87 -2.81
CA VAL A 104 4.94 3.60 -4.02
C VAL A 104 5.69 2.97 -5.18
N LEU A 105 4.97 2.57 -6.20
CA LEU A 105 5.58 2.01 -7.40
C LEU A 105 5.96 3.16 -8.33
N GLU A 106 7.26 3.36 -8.51
CA GLU A 106 7.73 4.40 -9.40
C GLU A 106 7.91 3.90 -10.82
N SER A 107 8.22 2.60 -10.97
CA SER A 107 8.49 2.09 -12.30
C SER A 107 8.31 0.58 -12.29
N ARG A 108 7.54 0.07 -13.22
CA ARG A 108 7.36 -1.36 -13.39
C ARG A 108 8.43 -1.90 -14.32
N ALA A 109 8.87 -3.12 -14.03
CA ALA A 109 9.83 -3.78 -14.90
C ALA A 109 9.24 -3.89 -16.30
N GLY A 110 10.07 -3.64 -17.29
CA GLY A 110 9.67 -3.76 -18.68
C GLY A 110 8.75 -2.66 -19.16
N HIS A 111 8.58 -1.62 -18.34
CA HIS A 111 7.63 -0.61 -18.67
C HIS A 111 8.28 0.59 -19.25
N HIS A 112 9.48 0.61 -19.47
CA HIS A 112 10.00 1.66 -19.94
C HIS A 112 10.40 1.48 -21.17
N GLY A 113 10.31 0.73 -21.39
CA GLY A 113 10.75 0.51 -22.42
C GLY A 113 10.68 1.41 -23.23
N GLY A 114 10.72 1.37 -23.48
CA GLY A 114 10.61 1.98 -24.17
C GLY A 114 10.85 2.98 -23.89
N GLN A 115 10.93 2.98 -23.34
CA GLN A 115 11.12 3.58 -23.06
C GLN A 115 11.58 3.63 -23.13
#